data_74d3dc124f39429d7cfd7c778600e689
#
_entry.id   74d3dc124f39429d7cfd7c778600e689
#
_cell.length_a   1.000
_cell.length_b   1.000
_cell.length_c   1.000
_cell.angle_alpha   90.00
_cell.angle_beta   90.00
_cell.angle_gamma   90.00
#
_symmetry.space_group_name_H-M   'P 1'
#
loop_
_entity.id
_entity.type
_entity.pdbx_description
1 polymer ?
#
loop_
_entity_poly.entity_id
_entity_poly.type
_entity_poly.pdbx_seq_one_letter_code
_entity_poly.pdbx_strand_id
1 'polypeptide(L)'
;MPDAANMVACVQGPTASGKSALAEVIASSLDGEIISADSMQIYRGMDIGTAKVPAGERAVPYHCIDILDPGEPYSAALFQHDARAAIAAIRTRNHLPVLCGGTGLYVRAALDDMEFAPGDERSPVRRRYARLADELGDEGIHGLLMAKDPESASLIHPHNVRRVVRALEMLEEGESYAMRKRAFASLCARIPSIKMALDVDRTLLYERIDGRVEKMVEAGLVEEVSGLLEAGFRDGLTARQAIGYKEIVSYLDGDMSLDEAVAQIKQATRRYAKRQLSWLRRDSEIIWLHADEGITDTLVRRAIDEIEGAVRT
;
A
#
# COMPACT_ATOMS: atom_id res chain seq x y z
N MET A 1 -12.97 -31.97 4.98
CA MET A 1 -11.93 -30.98 5.34
C MET A 1 -12.51 -29.61 5.07
N PRO A 2 -12.58 -28.69 6.04
CA PRO A 2 -12.90 -27.32 5.72
C PRO A 2 -11.79 -26.83 4.81
N ASP A 3 -12.17 -26.21 3.74
CA ASP A 3 -11.51 -25.99 2.50
C ASP A 3 -10.30 -25.05 2.69
N ALA A 4 -9.07 -25.57 2.73
CA ALA A 4 -7.85 -24.75 2.56
C ALA A 4 -7.95 -23.80 1.34
N ALA A 5 -8.73 -24.24 0.35
CA ALA A 5 -9.06 -23.45 -0.84
C ALA A 5 -9.86 -22.17 -0.57
N ASN A 6 -10.45 -21.98 0.63
CA ASN A 6 -11.25 -20.79 0.94
C ASN A 6 -10.53 -19.73 1.78
N MET A 7 -9.34 -20.00 2.27
CA MET A 7 -8.58 -19.07 3.10
C MET A 7 -7.57 -18.26 2.29
N VAL A 8 -7.26 -17.05 2.74
CA VAL A 8 -6.15 -16.22 2.25
C VAL A 8 -5.12 -16.08 3.36
N ALA A 9 -3.87 -16.42 3.10
CA ALA A 9 -2.78 -16.10 4.00
C ALA A 9 -2.34 -14.63 3.75
N CYS A 10 -2.35 -13.81 4.80
CA CYS A 10 -2.02 -12.39 4.68
C CYS A 10 -0.72 -12.09 5.43
N VAL A 11 0.34 -11.73 4.70
CA VAL A 11 1.66 -11.38 5.24
C VAL A 11 1.85 -9.88 5.15
N GLN A 12 1.83 -9.22 6.29
CA GLN A 12 1.92 -7.77 6.41
C GLN A 12 3.19 -7.35 7.16
N GLY A 13 3.46 -6.07 7.14
CA GLY A 13 4.58 -5.49 7.88
C GLY A 13 5.03 -4.17 7.29
N PRO A 14 5.83 -3.41 8.04
CA PRO A 14 6.41 -2.18 7.54
C PRO A 14 7.39 -2.46 6.40
N THR A 15 7.73 -1.43 5.63
CA THR A 15 8.82 -1.53 4.66
C THR A 15 10.11 -1.95 5.37
N ALA A 16 10.97 -2.69 4.70
CA ALA A 16 12.21 -3.26 5.23
C ALA A 16 12.06 -4.31 6.37
N SER A 17 10.86 -4.84 6.62
CA SER A 17 10.66 -5.89 7.63
C SER A 17 10.99 -7.31 7.16
N GLY A 18 11.11 -7.56 5.86
CA GLY A 18 11.31 -8.91 5.30
C GLY A 18 10.03 -9.61 4.84
N LYS A 19 8.88 -8.92 4.84
CA LYS A 19 7.58 -9.53 4.51
C LYS A 19 7.53 -10.25 3.14
N SER A 20 8.20 -9.73 2.12
CA SER A 20 8.21 -10.35 0.79
C SER A 20 8.95 -11.69 0.82
N ALA A 21 10.09 -11.76 1.50
CA ALA A 21 10.84 -13.01 1.66
C ALA A 21 10.02 -14.05 2.43
N LEU A 22 9.34 -13.65 3.52
CA LEU A 22 8.46 -14.57 4.25
C LEU A 22 7.30 -15.06 3.37
N ALA A 23 6.68 -14.16 2.62
CA ALA A 23 5.57 -14.51 1.72
C ALA A 23 5.99 -15.50 0.63
N GLU A 24 7.19 -15.33 0.04
CA GLU A 24 7.72 -16.28 -0.94
C GLU A 24 7.98 -17.66 -0.35
N VAL A 25 8.58 -17.73 0.83
CA VAL A 25 8.81 -19.00 1.51
C VAL A 25 7.48 -19.70 1.84
N ILE A 26 6.49 -18.97 2.37
CA ILE A 26 5.16 -19.52 2.64
C ILE A 26 4.50 -20.03 1.35
N ALA A 27 4.48 -19.19 0.30
CA ALA A 27 3.86 -19.56 -0.97
C ALA A 27 4.54 -20.78 -1.59
N SER A 28 5.87 -20.84 -1.59
CA SER A 28 6.62 -22.01 -2.10
C SER A 28 6.37 -23.28 -1.29
N SER A 29 6.20 -23.15 0.05
CA SER A 29 6.01 -24.31 0.93
C SER A 29 4.59 -24.87 0.90
N LEU A 30 3.59 -24.03 0.60
CA LEU A 30 2.17 -24.37 0.67
C LEU A 30 1.47 -24.33 -0.70
N ASP A 31 2.23 -24.44 -1.77
CA ASP A 31 1.72 -24.42 -3.15
C ASP A 31 0.83 -23.17 -3.41
N GLY A 32 1.37 -22.01 -3.06
CA GLY A 32 0.65 -20.73 -3.11
C GLY A 32 1.14 -19.81 -4.22
N GLU A 33 0.35 -18.76 -4.44
CA GLU A 33 0.68 -17.65 -5.35
C GLU A 33 0.53 -16.31 -4.63
N ILE A 34 1.41 -15.35 -4.92
CA ILE A 34 1.45 -14.07 -4.22
C ILE A 34 0.58 -13.03 -4.92
N ILE A 35 -0.19 -12.28 -4.12
CA ILE A 35 -0.91 -11.08 -4.56
C ILE A 35 -0.24 -9.89 -3.87
N SER A 36 0.39 -8.99 -4.64
CA SER A 36 1.05 -7.81 -4.07
C SER A 36 0.03 -6.78 -3.63
N ALA A 37 0.01 -6.46 -2.33
CA ALA A 37 -0.78 -5.39 -1.73
C ALA A 37 0.11 -4.14 -1.47
N ASP A 38 0.92 -3.78 -2.44
CA ASP A 38 1.73 -2.56 -2.45
C ASP A 38 1.25 -1.63 -3.56
N SER A 39 0.92 -0.38 -3.20
CA SER A 39 0.34 0.59 -4.13
C SER A 39 1.32 1.13 -5.18
N MET A 40 2.61 0.84 -5.05
CA MET A 40 3.64 1.31 -5.97
C MET A 40 4.21 0.18 -6.83
N GLN A 41 4.21 -1.07 -6.35
CA GLN A 41 4.67 -2.22 -7.13
C GLN A 41 3.77 -2.56 -8.33
N ILE A 42 2.60 -1.97 -8.40
CA ILE A 42 1.67 -2.13 -9.52
C ILE A 42 2.18 -1.50 -10.82
N TYR A 43 3.07 -0.51 -10.74
CA TYR A 43 3.57 0.24 -11.88
C TYR A 43 4.79 -0.42 -12.51
N ARG A 44 4.78 -0.63 -13.83
CA ARG A 44 5.92 -1.14 -14.61
C ARG A 44 7.11 -0.19 -14.50
N GLY A 45 8.32 -0.74 -14.42
CA GLY A 45 9.56 0.03 -14.38
C GLY A 45 9.83 0.78 -13.06
N MET A 46 8.91 0.70 -12.08
CA MET A 46 9.15 1.19 -10.73
C MET A 46 9.66 0.03 -9.86
N ASP A 47 10.88 -0.42 -10.08
CA ASP A 47 11.38 -1.70 -9.56
C ASP A 47 12.33 -1.53 -8.38
N ILE A 48 13.39 -0.72 -8.53
CA ILE A 48 14.39 -0.48 -7.50
C ILE A 48 13.77 0.27 -6.32
N GLY A 49 13.12 1.41 -6.57
CA GLY A 49 12.56 2.25 -5.52
C GLY A 49 11.41 1.61 -4.75
N THR A 50 10.71 0.64 -5.34
CA THR A 50 9.67 -0.16 -4.66
C THR A 50 10.18 -1.48 -4.11
N ALA A 51 11.45 -1.83 -4.40
CA ALA A 51 12.09 -3.12 -4.10
C ALA A 51 11.22 -4.31 -4.51
N LYS A 52 10.78 -4.32 -5.76
CA LYS A 52 10.17 -5.49 -6.36
C LYS A 52 11.17 -6.65 -6.38
N VAL A 53 10.65 -7.85 -6.19
CA VAL A 53 11.41 -9.05 -6.54
C VAL A 53 11.51 -9.10 -8.06
N PRO A 54 12.72 -9.14 -8.65
CA PRO A 54 12.88 -9.22 -10.10
C PRO A 54 12.12 -10.41 -10.67
N ALA A 55 11.52 -10.26 -11.84
CA ALA A 55 10.68 -11.30 -12.42
C ALA A 55 11.39 -12.66 -12.56
N GLY A 56 12.70 -12.64 -12.89
CA GLY A 56 13.53 -13.85 -13.01
C GLY A 56 13.93 -14.49 -11.66
N GLU A 57 13.69 -13.82 -10.54
CA GLU A 57 14.03 -14.27 -9.18
C GLU A 57 12.78 -14.71 -8.39
N ARG A 58 11.57 -14.49 -8.93
CA ARG A 58 10.31 -14.87 -8.28
C ARG A 58 10.19 -16.39 -8.21
N ALA A 59 10.13 -16.94 -7.00
CA ALA A 59 10.00 -18.39 -6.78
C ALA A 59 8.59 -18.91 -7.10
N VAL A 60 7.58 -18.05 -7.07
CA VAL A 60 6.16 -18.37 -7.30
C VAL A 60 5.50 -17.29 -8.18
N PRO A 61 4.32 -17.55 -8.77
CA PRO A 61 3.58 -16.52 -9.51
C PRO A 61 3.17 -15.33 -8.63
N TYR A 62 3.23 -14.13 -9.22
CA TYR A 62 2.80 -12.88 -8.61
C TYR A 62 1.64 -12.24 -9.38
N HIS A 63 0.68 -11.70 -8.63
CA HIS A 63 -0.47 -10.95 -9.13
C HIS A 63 -0.49 -9.53 -8.59
N CYS A 64 -1.18 -8.62 -9.25
CA CYS A 64 -1.26 -7.20 -8.90
C CYS A 64 0.12 -6.51 -8.82
N ILE A 65 1.02 -6.90 -9.70
CA ILE A 65 2.36 -6.34 -9.88
C ILE A 65 2.61 -6.11 -11.37
N ASP A 66 3.25 -5.00 -11.73
CA ASP A 66 3.59 -4.67 -13.14
C ASP A 66 2.38 -4.64 -14.11
N ILE A 67 1.21 -4.19 -13.65
CA ILE A 67 -0.02 -4.23 -14.46
C ILE A 67 -0.36 -2.89 -15.12
N LEU A 68 0.23 -1.78 -14.66
CA LEU A 68 -0.03 -0.42 -15.16
C LEU A 68 1.25 0.32 -15.52
N ASP A 69 1.11 1.29 -16.42
CA ASP A 69 2.18 2.26 -16.66
C ASP A 69 2.11 3.42 -15.65
N PRO A 70 3.25 4.07 -15.31
CA PRO A 70 3.29 5.07 -14.23
C PRO A 70 2.38 6.29 -14.43
N GLY A 71 1.99 6.58 -15.67
CA GLY A 71 1.04 7.65 -16.01
C GLY A 71 -0.42 7.32 -15.71
N GLU A 72 -0.75 6.06 -15.45
CA GLU A 72 -2.12 5.61 -15.26
C GLU A 72 -2.59 5.76 -13.81
N PRO A 73 -3.85 6.17 -13.57
CA PRO A 73 -4.39 6.25 -12.22
C PRO A 73 -4.77 4.87 -11.71
N TYR A 74 -4.53 4.63 -10.42
CA TYR A 74 -4.99 3.43 -9.74
C TYR A 74 -5.57 3.74 -8.37
N SER A 75 -6.66 3.06 -8.02
CA SER A 75 -7.40 3.29 -6.79
C SER A 75 -7.54 2.02 -5.95
N ALA A 76 -7.92 2.20 -4.67
CA ALA A 76 -8.23 1.06 -3.81
C ALA A 76 -9.44 0.25 -4.30
N ALA A 77 -10.37 0.85 -5.03
CA ALA A 77 -11.49 0.17 -5.66
C ALA A 77 -11.03 -0.74 -6.81
N LEU A 78 -10.13 -0.27 -7.66
CA LEU A 78 -9.53 -1.08 -8.71
C LEU A 78 -8.70 -2.23 -8.12
N PHE A 79 -7.90 -1.92 -7.10
CA PHE A 79 -7.16 -2.97 -6.38
C PHE A 79 -8.09 -4.04 -5.78
N GLN A 80 -9.21 -3.64 -5.19
CA GLN A 80 -10.21 -4.59 -4.65
C GLN A 80 -10.69 -5.55 -5.73
N HIS A 81 -11.06 -5.01 -6.89
CA HIS A 81 -11.51 -5.81 -8.03
C HIS A 81 -10.43 -6.80 -8.47
N ASP A 82 -9.21 -6.31 -8.73
CA ASP A 82 -8.11 -7.11 -9.26
C ASP A 82 -7.62 -8.16 -8.26
N ALA A 83 -7.48 -7.78 -6.98
CA ALA A 83 -7.07 -8.71 -5.93
C ALA A 83 -8.11 -9.82 -5.71
N ARG A 84 -9.41 -9.50 -5.73
CA ARG A 84 -10.48 -10.51 -5.61
C ARG A 84 -10.54 -11.43 -6.83
N ALA A 85 -10.33 -10.90 -8.03
CA ALA A 85 -10.22 -11.69 -9.24
C ALA A 85 -9.01 -12.65 -9.18
N ALA A 86 -7.85 -12.15 -8.70
CA ALA A 86 -6.66 -12.97 -8.49
C ALA A 86 -6.90 -14.07 -7.45
N ILE A 87 -7.51 -13.75 -6.29
CA ILE A 87 -7.87 -14.74 -5.26
C ILE A 87 -8.76 -15.84 -5.86
N ALA A 88 -9.80 -15.47 -6.61
CA ALA A 88 -10.68 -16.43 -7.25
C ALA A 88 -9.93 -17.33 -8.25
N ALA A 89 -9.09 -16.73 -9.10
CA ALA A 89 -8.30 -17.47 -10.10
C ALA A 89 -7.27 -18.41 -9.46
N ILE A 90 -6.59 -18.02 -8.38
CA ILE A 90 -5.65 -18.87 -7.63
C ILE A 90 -6.38 -20.08 -7.05
N ARG A 91 -7.54 -19.84 -6.44
CA ARG A 91 -8.39 -20.91 -5.87
C ARG A 91 -8.86 -21.94 -6.91
N THR A 92 -9.16 -21.52 -8.15
CA THR A 92 -9.53 -22.47 -9.21
C THR A 92 -8.40 -23.45 -9.59
N ARG A 93 -7.17 -23.08 -9.26
CA ARG A 93 -5.98 -23.95 -9.44
C ARG A 93 -5.67 -24.78 -8.19
N ASN A 94 -6.48 -24.65 -7.13
CA ASN A 94 -6.27 -25.24 -5.80
C ASN A 94 -4.98 -24.75 -5.11
N HIS A 95 -4.51 -23.55 -5.46
CA HIS A 95 -3.36 -22.93 -4.83
C HIS A 95 -3.80 -22.02 -3.67
N LEU A 96 -2.90 -21.78 -2.70
CA LEU A 96 -3.12 -20.86 -1.59
C LEU A 96 -2.91 -19.40 -2.05
N PRO A 97 -3.93 -18.50 -1.96
CA PRO A 97 -3.68 -17.09 -2.17
C PRO A 97 -2.89 -16.49 -0.99
N VAL A 98 -1.72 -15.90 -1.28
CA VAL A 98 -0.87 -15.22 -0.29
C VAL A 98 -0.89 -13.72 -0.56
N LEU A 99 -1.65 -12.96 0.22
CA LEU A 99 -1.72 -11.51 0.10
C LEU A 99 -0.55 -10.87 0.86
N CYS A 100 0.40 -10.27 0.15
CA CYS A 100 1.61 -9.69 0.73
C CYS A 100 1.70 -8.20 0.50
N GLY A 101 1.80 -7.40 1.56
CA GLY A 101 2.04 -5.97 1.40
C GLY A 101 1.97 -5.13 2.67
N GLY A 102 2.26 -3.83 2.49
CA GLY A 102 2.26 -2.85 3.57
C GLY A 102 1.20 -1.76 3.43
N THR A 103 0.36 -1.82 2.38
CA THR A 103 -0.73 -0.86 2.16
C THR A 103 -2.00 -1.37 2.84
N GLY A 104 -2.18 -1.01 4.12
CA GLY A 104 -3.29 -1.54 4.93
C GLY A 104 -4.68 -1.30 4.34
N LEU A 105 -4.88 -0.19 3.60
CA LEU A 105 -6.12 0.05 2.87
C LEU A 105 -6.36 -1.02 1.79
N TYR A 106 -5.32 -1.46 1.09
CA TYR A 106 -5.43 -2.50 0.06
C TYR A 106 -5.78 -3.85 0.65
N VAL A 107 -5.13 -4.21 1.76
CA VAL A 107 -5.43 -5.46 2.47
C VAL A 107 -6.91 -5.49 2.88
N ARG A 108 -7.42 -4.42 3.49
CA ARG A 108 -8.82 -4.32 3.84
C ARG A 108 -9.75 -4.29 2.63
N ALA A 109 -9.37 -3.60 1.56
CA ALA A 109 -10.14 -3.58 0.32
C ALA A 109 -10.31 -5.00 -0.27
N ALA A 110 -9.26 -5.81 -0.27
CA ALA A 110 -9.31 -7.18 -0.76
C ALA A 110 -10.20 -8.08 0.12
N LEU A 111 -10.03 -8.01 1.44
CA LEU A 111 -10.54 -9.00 2.38
C LEU A 111 -11.88 -8.63 3.04
N ASP A 112 -12.13 -7.34 3.31
CA ASP A 112 -13.33 -6.87 4.02
C ASP A 112 -14.47 -6.56 3.04
N ASP A 113 -15.70 -6.53 3.57
CA ASP A 113 -16.89 -6.13 2.80
C ASP A 113 -16.95 -4.60 2.62
N MET A 114 -15.99 -4.10 1.88
CA MET A 114 -15.76 -2.68 1.69
C MET A 114 -16.39 -2.19 0.39
N GLU A 115 -17.24 -1.20 0.48
CA GLU A 115 -17.79 -0.49 -0.66
C GLU A 115 -17.03 0.84 -0.86
N PHE A 116 -16.65 1.11 -2.08
CA PHE A 116 -16.02 2.37 -2.44
C PHE A 116 -17.06 3.31 -3.05
N ALA A 117 -17.08 4.57 -2.58
CA ALA A 117 -17.82 5.61 -3.27
C ALA A 117 -17.32 5.73 -4.71
N PRO A 118 -18.19 5.85 -5.68
CA PRO A 118 -17.80 6.26 -7.00
C PRO A 118 -16.88 7.48 -6.89
N GLY A 119 -15.84 7.54 -7.70
CA GLY A 119 -14.94 8.68 -7.67
C GLY A 119 -14.02 8.60 -8.86
N ASP A 120 -14.03 9.66 -9.64
CA ASP A 120 -13.09 9.89 -10.72
C ASP A 120 -12.17 11.02 -10.33
N GLU A 121 -10.87 10.75 -10.24
CA GLU A 121 -9.87 11.80 -9.97
C GLU A 121 -9.88 12.90 -11.05
N ARG A 122 -10.44 12.61 -12.21
CA ARG A 122 -10.64 13.55 -13.32
C ARG A 122 -12.06 14.14 -13.38
N SER A 123 -12.91 13.89 -12.37
CA SER A 123 -14.29 14.40 -12.36
C SER A 123 -14.32 15.93 -12.40
N PRO A 124 -15.30 16.54 -13.08
CA PRO A 124 -15.46 17.99 -13.07
C PRO A 124 -15.61 18.58 -11.67
N VAL A 125 -16.27 17.85 -10.77
CA VAL A 125 -16.49 18.23 -9.38
C VAL A 125 -15.16 18.31 -8.64
N ARG A 126 -14.33 17.26 -8.73
CA ARG A 126 -13.01 17.25 -8.08
C ARG A 126 -12.10 18.35 -8.62
N ARG A 127 -12.07 18.55 -9.94
CA ARG A 127 -11.29 19.64 -10.55
C ARG A 127 -11.75 21.03 -10.11
N ARG A 128 -13.06 21.21 -9.91
CA ARG A 128 -13.61 22.47 -9.38
C ARG A 128 -13.13 22.72 -7.95
N TYR A 129 -13.23 21.72 -7.07
CA TYR A 129 -12.78 21.87 -5.68
C TYR A 129 -11.26 21.96 -5.54
N ALA A 130 -10.50 21.31 -6.41
CA ALA A 130 -9.04 21.48 -6.46
C ALA A 130 -8.65 22.92 -6.81
N ARG A 131 -9.28 23.52 -7.86
CA ARG A 131 -9.05 24.94 -8.18
C ARG A 131 -9.47 25.88 -7.03
N LEU A 132 -10.60 25.61 -6.39
CA LEU A 132 -11.01 26.38 -5.21
C LEU A 132 -10.01 26.27 -4.06
N ALA A 133 -9.38 25.12 -3.90
CA ALA A 133 -8.33 24.95 -2.90
C ALA A 133 -7.08 25.77 -3.23
N ASP A 134 -6.70 25.86 -4.51
CA ASP A 134 -5.59 26.71 -4.98
C ASP A 134 -5.89 28.21 -4.75
N GLU A 135 -7.15 28.63 -4.91
CA GLU A 135 -7.59 30.01 -4.72
C GLU A 135 -7.75 30.42 -3.26
N LEU A 136 -8.35 29.54 -2.44
CA LEU A 136 -8.71 29.84 -1.06
C LEU A 136 -7.63 29.45 -0.03
N GLY A 137 -6.68 28.63 -0.45
CA GLY A 137 -5.70 27.99 0.44
C GLY A 137 -6.32 26.90 1.33
N ASP A 138 -5.46 26.25 2.10
CA ASP A 138 -5.81 25.09 2.92
C ASP A 138 -6.95 25.36 3.92
N GLU A 139 -6.84 26.47 4.63
CA GLU A 139 -7.83 26.89 5.64
C GLU A 139 -9.17 27.29 4.99
N GLY A 140 -9.11 27.96 3.84
CA GLY A 140 -10.32 28.41 3.13
C GLY A 140 -11.13 27.24 2.58
N ILE A 141 -10.50 26.26 1.93
CA ILE A 141 -11.20 25.09 1.43
C ILE A 141 -11.72 24.19 2.57
N HIS A 142 -10.98 24.11 3.69
CA HIS A 142 -11.44 23.41 4.89
C HIS A 142 -12.63 24.13 5.53
N GLY A 143 -12.62 25.47 5.59
CA GLY A 143 -13.75 26.29 6.03
C GLY A 143 -15.03 26.03 5.21
N LEU A 144 -14.88 25.86 3.89
CA LEU A 144 -16.00 25.47 3.04
C LEU A 144 -16.58 24.09 3.40
N LEU A 145 -15.70 23.10 3.69
CA LEU A 145 -16.15 21.78 4.17
C LEU A 145 -16.82 21.91 5.53
N MET A 146 -16.26 22.70 6.44
CA MET A 146 -16.84 22.94 7.78
C MET A 146 -18.26 23.52 7.70
N ALA A 147 -18.50 24.44 6.75
CA ALA A 147 -19.83 25.02 6.54
C ALA A 147 -20.86 24.03 5.97
N LYS A 148 -20.41 23.05 5.15
CA LYS A 148 -21.28 22.09 4.46
C LYS A 148 -21.45 20.77 5.23
N ASP A 149 -20.39 20.25 5.83
CA ASP A 149 -20.33 18.98 6.58
C ASP A 149 -19.36 19.15 7.77
N PRO A 150 -19.81 19.76 8.87
CA PRO A 150 -18.97 20.01 10.05
C PRO A 150 -18.36 18.73 10.64
N GLU A 151 -19.11 17.62 10.57
CA GLU A 151 -18.65 16.35 11.10
C GLU A 151 -17.44 15.82 10.30
N SER A 152 -17.53 15.82 8.97
CA SER A 152 -16.41 15.43 8.09
C SER A 152 -15.20 16.37 8.28
N ALA A 153 -15.43 17.68 8.40
CA ALA A 153 -14.36 18.63 8.60
C ALA A 153 -13.61 18.38 9.92
N SER A 154 -14.31 18.05 11.01
CA SER A 154 -13.68 17.72 12.29
C SER A 154 -12.74 16.51 12.25
N LEU A 155 -12.90 15.65 11.26
CA LEU A 155 -12.13 14.41 11.07
C LEU A 155 -10.93 14.57 10.12
N ILE A 156 -10.81 15.73 9.46
CA ILE A 156 -9.81 15.99 8.42
C ILE A 156 -9.00 17.23 8.81
N HIS A 157 -7.68 17.08 8.89
CA HIS A 157 -6.82 18.25 9.15
C HIS A 157 -6.85 19.23 7.96
N PRO A 158 -6.92 20.57 8.18
CA PRO A 158 -6.96 21.56 7.09
C PRO A 158 -5.89 21.36 6.02
N HIS A 159 -4.64 21.13 6.41
CA HIS A 159 -3.54 20.87 5.47
C HIS A 159 -3.64 19.54 4.71
N ASN A 160 -4.67 18.73 4.94
CA ASN A 160 -4.92 17.56 4.11
C ASN A 160 -5.90 17.89 2.98
N VAL A 161 -5.52 18.85 2.15
CA VAL A 161 -6.32 19.41 1.05
C VAL A 161 -6.91 18.32 0.16
N ARG A 162 -6.10 17.33 -0.22
CA ARG A 162 -6.58 16.19 -1.04
C ARG A 162 -7.78 15.48 -0.41
N ARG A 163 -7.76 15.32 0.91
CA ARG A 163 -8.86 14.66 1.64
C ARG A 163 -10.05 15.58 1.83
N VAL A 164 -9.83 16.88 2.02
CA VAL A 164 -10.88 17.91 2.06
C VAL A 164 -11.63 17.97 0.73
N VAL A 165 -10.90 18.04 -0.39
CA VAL A 165 -11.46 18.04 -1.75
C VAL A 165 -12.29 16.77 -2.00
N ARG A 166 -11.78 15.60 -1.58
CA ARG A 166 -12.54 14.34 -1.70
C ARG A 166 -13.82 14.33 -0.87
N ALA A 167 -13.78 14.86 0.35
CA ALA A 167 -14.96 14.95 1.20
C ALA A 167 -16.03 15.87 0.59
N LEU A 168 -15.63 17.00 0.01
CA LEU A 168 -16.52 17.92 -0.71
C LEU A 168 -17.13 17.28 -1.98
N GLU A 169 -16.33 16.50 -2.73
CA GLU A 169 -16.81 15.74 -3.88
C GLU A 169 -17.86 14.71 -3.44
N MET A 170 -17.57 13.91 -2.42
CA MET A 170 -18.51 12.91 -1.89
C MET A 170 -19.82 13.55 -1.43
N LEU A 171 -19.75 14.72 -0.79
CA LEU A 171 -20.94 15.43 -0.34
C LEU A 171 -21.85 15.86 -1.50
N GLU A 172 -21.29 16.23 -2.66
CA GLU A 172 -22.10 16.51 -3.86
C GLU A 172 -22.69 15.25 -4.50
N GLU A 173 -22.05 14.11 -4.29
CA GLU A 173 -22.58 12.80 -4.68
C GLU A 173 -23.64 12.27 -3.68
N GLY A 174 -23.95 13.06 -2.65
CA GLY A 174 -24.95 12.70 -1.62
C GLY A 174 -24.39 11.84 -0.48
N GLU A 175 -23.06 11.74 -0.36
CA GLU A 175 -22.41 10.94 0.66
C GLU A 175 -21.58 11.78 1.65
N SER A 176 -21.57 11.42 2.94
CA SER A 176 -20.73 12.03 3.95
C SER A 176 -19.45 11.21 4.18
N TYR A 177 -18.30 11.89 4.18
CA TYR A 177 -17.03 11.28 4.55
C TYR A 177 -17.04 10.74 5.99
N ALA A 178 -17.67 11.45 6.93
CA ALA A 178 -17.80 11.02 8.32
C ALA A 178 -18.62 9.72 8.44
N MET A 179 -19.74 9.63 7.75
CA MET A 179 -20.56 8.42 7.73
C MET A 179 -19.80 7.23 7.16
N ARG A 180 -19.09 7.42 6.03
CA ARG A 180 -18.25 6.36 5.46
C ARG A 180 -17.11 5.94 6.38
N LYS A 181 -16.48 6.89 7.05
CA LYS A 181 -15.41 6.57 8.00
C LYS A 181 -15.91 5.74 9.18
N ARG A 182 -17.15 5.98 9.65
CA ARG A 182 -17.80 5.12 10.66
C ARG A 182 -18.12 3.73 10.12
N ALA A 183 -18.73 3.65 8.96
CA ALA A 183 -19.00 2.38 8.29
C ALA A 183 -17.71 1.56 8.08
N PHE A 184 -16.63 2.23 7.70
CA PHE A 184 -15.31 1.61 7.54
C PHE A 184 -14.77 0.98 8.84
N ALA A 185 -15.11 1.53 10.00
CA ALA A 185 -14.68 1.00 11.29
C ALA A 185 -15.42 -0.29 11.71
N SER A 186 -16.64 -0.52 11.16
CA SER A 186 -17.51 -1.64 11.48
C SER A 186 -17.58 -2.72 10.38
N LEU A 187 -16.67 -2.68 9.39
CA LEU A 187 -16.64 -3.67 8.32
C LEU A 187 -16.32 -5.06 8.85
N CYS A 188 -17.04 -6.06 8.34
CA CYS A 188 -16.76 -7.46 8.56
C CYS A 188 -15.85 -8.02 7.46
N ALA A 189 -15.09 -9.06 7.79
CA ALA A 189 -14.36 -9.82 6.81
C ALA A 189 -15.33 -10.51 5.83
N ARG A 190 -15.10 -10.29 4.53
CA ARG A 190 -15.85 -10.97 3.45
C ARG A 190 -15.14 -12.25 3.00
N ILE A 191 -13.81 -12.23 3.04
CA ILE A 191 -12.98 -13.35 2.63
C ILE A 191 -12.26 -13.87 3.88
N PRO A 192 -12.45 -15.15 4.26
CA PRO A 192 -11.72 -15.76 5.36
C PRO A 192 -10.21 -15.62 5.15
N SER A 193 -9.51 -15.15 6.18
CA SER A 193 -8.08 -14.90 6.08
C SER A 193 -7.39 -15.07 7.42
N ILE A 194 -6.13 -15.54 7.38
CA ILE A 194 -5.23 -15.46 8.51
C ILE A 194 -4.28 -14.29 8.30
N LYS A 195 -4.25 -13.37 9.25
CA LYS A 195 -3.47 -12.14 9.16
C LYS A 195 -2.25 -12.22 10.04
N MET A 196 -1.08 -12.18 9.45
CA MET A 196 0.21 -12.15 10.12
C MET A 196 0.92 -10.84 9.82
N ALA A 197 1.63 -10.28 10.81
CA ALA A 197 2.46 -9.11 10.59
C ALA A 197 3.83 -9.26 11.25
N LEU A 198 4.86 -8.79 10.53
CA LEU A 198 6.22 -8.78 11.05
C LEU A 198 6.40 -7.60 12.02
N ASP A 199 6.85 -7.90 13.21
CA ASP A 199 7.30 -6.94 14.22
C ASP A 199 8.83 -6.94 14.26
N VAL A 200 9.41 -5.75 14.13
CA VAL A 200 10.86 -5.54 14.16
C VAL A 200 11.16 -4.42 15.14
N ASP A 201 12.19 -4.55 15.96
CA ASP A 201 12.65 -3.46 16.82
C ASP A 201 12.81 -2.17 16.01
N ARG A 202 12.39 -1.07 16.60
CA ARG A 202 12.33 0.21 15.88
C ARG A 202 13.70 0.70 15.42
N THR A 203 14.73 0.50 16.23
CA THR A 203 16.09 0.94 15.90
C THR A 203 16.62 0.13 14.73
N LEU A 204 16.50 -1.19 14.84
CA LEU A 204 16.90 -2.12 13.79
C LEU A 204 16.12 -1.89 12.47
N LEU A 205 14.81 -1.63 12.56
CA LEU A 205 14.00 -1.30 11.38
C LEU A 205 14.51 -0.05 10.68
N TYR A 206 14.91 0.98 11.45
CA TYR A 206 15.43 2.22 10.88
C TYR A 206 16.80 2.02 10.23
N GLU A 207 17.68 1.22 10.82
CA GLU A 207 18.94 0.83 10.22
C GLU A 207 18.75 0.07 8.91
N ARG A 208 17.81 -0.89 8.89
CA ARG A 208 17.44 -1.62 7.66
C ARG A 208 16.87 -0.70 6.58
N ILE A 209 16.06 0.29 6.96
CA ILE A 209 15.52 1.29 6.03
C ILE A 209 16.65 2.12 5.44
N ASP A 210 17.56 2.62 6.27
CA ASP A 210 18.64 3.50 5.82
C ASP A 210 19.61 2.76 4.88
N GLY A 211 20.05 1.56 5.24
CA GLY A 211 20.88 0.72 4.38
C GLY A 211 20.18 0.27 3.09
N ARG A 212 18.85 0.08 3.12
CA ARG A 212 18.09 -0.22 1.91
C ARG A 212 18.06 0.97 0.95
N VAL A 213 17.92 2.19 1.43
CA VAL A 213 17.92 3.40 0.59
C VAL A 213 19.28 3.57 -0.07
N GLU A 214 20.37 3.33 0.65
CA GLU A 214 21.74 3.36 0.09
C GLU A 214 21.89 2.35 -1.06
N LYS A 215 21.48 1.10 -0.81
CA LYS A 215 21.50 0.05 -1.85
C LYS A 215 20.63 0.37 -3.06
N MET A 216 19.50 1.06 -2.89
CA MET A 216 18.65 1.50 -4.00
C MET A 216 19.39 2.50 -4.89
N VAL A 217 20.12 3.46 -4.31
CA VAL A 217 20.91 4.43 -5.06
C VAL A 217 22.07 3.73 -5.79
N GLU A 218 22.79 2.84 -5.10
CA GLU A 218 23.86 2.03 -5.69
C GLU A 218 23.38 1.13 -6.83
N ALA A 219 22.12 0.65 -6.74
CA ALA A 219 21.50 -0.21 -7.75
C ALA A 219 20.96 0.56 -8.96
N GLY A 220 21.05 1.90 -8.99
CA GLY A 220 20.64 2.71 -10.14
C GLY A 220 19.26 3.35 -10.00
N LEU A 221 18.82 3.71 -8.79
CA LEU A 221 17.54 4.40 -8.58
C LEU A 221 17.44 5.72 -9.37
N VAL A 222 18.56 6.43 -9.53
CA VAL A 222 18.59 7.70 -10.29
C VAL A 222 18.31 7.44 -11.76
N GLU A 223 18.94 6.43 -12.34
CA GLU A 223 18.77 6.00 -13.72
C GLU A 223 17.35 5.47 -13.96
N GLU A 224 16.80 4.69 -13.02
CA GLU A 224 15.40 4.22 -13.09
C GLU A 224 14.44 5.42 -13.16
N VAL A 225 14.59 6.41 -12.29
CA VAL A 225 13.72 7.61 -12.28
C VAL A 225 13.90 8.44 -13.55
N SER A 226 15.13 8.59 -14.04
CA SER A 226 15.40 9.30 -15.29
C SER A 226 14.69 8.66 -16.49
N GLY A 227 14.77 7.34 -16.61
CA GLY A 227 14.04 6.61 -17.67
C GLY A 227 12.51 6.71 -17.54
N LEU A 228 11.98 6.69 -16.32
CA LEU A 228 10.55 6.86 -16.07
C LEU A 228 10.06 8.28 -16.44
N LEU A 229 10.86 9.32 -16.25
CA LEU A 229 10.54 10.68 -16.64
C LEU A 229 10.35 10.80 -18.17
N GLU A 230 11.18 10.10 -18.95
CA GLU A 230 11.04 10.02 -20.40
C GLU A 230 9.77 9.26 -20.82
N ALA A 231 9.31 8.32 -19.98
CA ALA A 231 8.09 7.52 -20.19
C ALA A 231 6.80 8.16 -19.64
N GLY A 232 6.80 9.46 -19.28
CA GLY A 232 5.59 10.18 -18.87
C GLY A 232 5.25 10.06 -17.37
N PHE A 233 6.19 9.70 -16.52
CA PHE A 233 6.00 9.58 -15.06
C PHE A 233 5.37 10.83 -14.42
N ARG A 234 5.69 12.03 -14.92
CA ARG A 234 5.16 13.30 -14.40
C ARG A 234 3.64 13.43 -14.53
N ASP A 235 3.04 12.77 -15.52
CA ASP A 235 1.60 12.82 -15.80
C ASP A 235 0.79 11.94 -14.83
N GLY A 236 1.47 11.02 -14.13
CA GLY A 236 0.87 10.11 -13.17
C GLY A 236 0.44 10.81 -11.88
N LEU A 237 -0.82 10.68 -11.50
CA LEU A 237 -1.35 11.27 -10.27
C LEU A 237 -0.86 10.53 -9.01
N THR A 238 -0.68 9.22 -9.10
CA THR A 238 -0.35 8.35 -7.97
C THR A 238 1.14 8.01 -7.92
N ALA A 239 1.70 7.53 -9.02
CA ALA A 239 3.11 7.10 -9.11
C ALA A 239 4.09 8.21 -8.70
N ARG A 240 3.86 9.47 -9.15
CA ARG A 240 4.71 10.62 -8.83
C ARG A 240 4.79 10.96 -7.33
N GLN A 241 3.93 10.38 -6.48
CA GLN A 241 3.94 10.57 -5.03
C GLN A 241 4.78 9.51 -4.30
N ALA A 242 5.31 8.55 -5.03
CA ALA A 242 6.09 7.46 -4.46
C ALA A 242 7.35 8.01 -3.76
N ILE A 243 7.57 7.52 -2.54
CA ILE A 243 8.78 7.82 -1.77
C ILE A 243 9.98 7.22 -2.52
N GLY A 244 11.04 7.96 -2.63
CA GLY A 244 12.22 7.64 -3.44
C GLY A 244 12.16 8.32 -4.79
N TYR A 245 11.04 8.23 -5.48
CA TYR A 245 10.89 8.77 -6.83
C TYR A 245 10.76 10.28 -6.85
N LYS A 246 9.86 10.85 -6.06
CA LYS A 246 9.66 12.30 -6.02
C LYS A 246 10.90 13.06 -5.53
N GLU A 247 11.66 12.50 -4.62
CA GLU A 247 12.89 13.11 -4.12
C GLU A 247 14.01 13.06 -5.18
N ILE A 248 14.12 11.95 -5.93
CA ILE A 248 15.07 11.85 -7.05
C ILE A 248 14.64 12.75 -8.22
N VAL A 249 13.34 12.92 -8.47
CA VAL A 249 12.86 13.93 -9.45
C VAL A 249 13.35 15.32 -9.06
N SER A 250 13.19 15.73 -7.79
CA SER A 250 13.67 17.04 -7.33
C SER A 250 15.20 17.19 -7.44
N TYR A 251 15.95 16.11 -7.25
CA TYR A 251 17.39 16.11 -7.54
C TYR A 251 17.68 16.32 -9.04
N LEU A 252 17.00 15.60 -9.91
CA LEU A 252 17.17 15.70 -11.37
C LEU A 252 16.73 17.07 -11.91
N ASP A 253 15.76 17.72 -11.25
CA ASP A 253 15.31 19.09 -11.56
C ASP A 253 16.29 20.17 -11.06
N GLY A 254 17.30 19.79 -10.24
CA GLY A 254 18.29 20.71 -9.67
C GLY A 254 17.82 21.44 -8.40
N ASP A 255 16.71 21.01 -7.80
CA ASP A 255 16.14 21.63 -6.60
C ASP A 255 16.91 21.28 -5.33
N MET A 256 17.67 20.17 -5.35
CA MET A 256 18.48 19.70 -4.21
C MET A 256 19.63 18.80 -4.68
N SER A 257 20.61 18.58 -3.80
CA SER A 257 21.69 17.62 -4.02
C SER A 257 21.21 16.16 -3.87
N LEU A 258 21.97 15.20 -4.40
CA LEU A 258 21.66 13.78 -4.21
C LEU A 258 21.68 13.36 -2.73
N ASP A 259 22.64 13.88 -1.95
CA ASP A 259 22.75 13.59 -0.52
C ASP A 259 21.50 14.08 0.24
N GLU A 260 20.97 15.25 -0.11
CA GLU A 260 19.73 15.79 0.46
C GLU A 260 18.54 14.92 0.06
N ALA A 261 18.45 14.51 -1.20
CA ALA A 261 17.40 13.60 -1.67
C ALA A 261 17.42 12.28 -0.90
N VAL A 262 18.59 11.66 -0.75
CA VAL A 262 18.78 10.41 0.02
C VAL A 262 18.36 10.59 1.48
N ALA A 263 18.77 11.69 2.13
CA ALA A 263 18.36 11.99 3.50
C ALA A 263 16.84 12.13 3.64
N GLN A 264 16.20 12.81 2.68
CA GLN A 264 14.73 12.95 2.65
C GLN A 264 14.03 11.61 2.42
N ILE A 265 14.53 10.76 1.52
CA ILE A 265 14.00 9.41 1.27
C ILE A 265 14.04 8.58 2.55
N LYS A 266 15.19 8.53 3.24
CA LYS A 266 15.33 7.83 4.52
C LYS A 266 14.30 8.32 5.54
N GLN A 267 14.17 9.62 5.71
CA GLN A 267 13.21 10.22 6.65
C GLN A 267 11.76 9.90 6.27
N ALA A 268 11.39 10.07 5.01
CA ALA A 268 10.04 9.79 4.51
C ALA A 268 9.68 8.31 4.66
N THR A 269 10.63 7.41 4.40
CA THR A 269 10.46 5.96 4.54
C THR A 269 10.27 5.55 6.01
N ARG A 270 11.05 6.12 6.96
CA ARG A 270 10.84 5.89 8.40
C ARG A 270 9.46 6.37 8.87
N ARG A 271 9.01 7.55 8.38
CA ARG A 271 7.65 8.05 8.67
C ARG A 271 6.57 7.13 8.07
N TYR A 272 6.82 6.58 6.88
CA TYR A 272 5.91 5.63 6.24
C TYR A 272 5.81 4.33 7.03
N ALA A 273 6.94 3.73 7.44
CA ALA A 273 6.97 2.54 8.29
C ALA A 273 6.21 2.75 9.61
N LYS A 274 6.36 3.92 10.26
CA LYS A 274 5.58 4.27 11.46
C LYS A 274 4.07 4.30 11.19
N ARG A 275 3.64 4.84 10.04
CA ARG A 275 2.22 4.84 9.65
C ARG A 275 1.70 3.43 9.41
N GLN A 276 2.48 2.56 8.75
CA GLN A 276 2.13 1.16 8.53
C GLN A 276 1.93 0.43 9.86
N LEU A 277 2.87 0.53 10.80
CA LEU A 277 2.73 -0.06 12.13
C LEU A 277 1.52 0.48 12.89
N SER A 278 1.26 1.80 12.82
CA SER A 278 0.06 2.40 13.45
C SER A 278 -1.24 1.88 12.85
N TRP A 279 -1.24 1.50 11.58
CA TRP A 279 -2.39 0.88 10.93
C TRP A 279 -2.58 -0.56 11.40
N LEU A 280 -1.52 -1.36 11.36
CA LEU A 280 -1.54 -2.77 11.75
C LEU A 280 -1.98 -2.97 13.21
N ARG A 281 -1.51 -2.12 14.13
CA ARG A 281 -1.87 -2.20 15.57
C ARG A 281 -3.36 -1.95 15.89
N ARG A 282 -4.16 -1.52 14.90
CA ARG A 282 -5.61 -1.34 15.07
C ARG A 282 -6.42 -2.60 14.78
N ASP A 283 -5.81 -3.59 14.17
CA ASP A 283 -6.42 -4.88 13.86
C ASP A 283 -6.00 -5.89 14.95
N SER A 284 -6.95 -6.25 15.81
CA SER A 284 -6.70 -7.19 16.92
C SER A 284 -6.58 -8.64 16.48
N GLU A 285 -6.92 -8.94 15.22
CA GLU A 285 -6.80 -10.31 14.68
C GLU A 285 -5.40 -10.61 14.12
N ILE A 286 -4.51 -9.62 14.11
CA ILE A 286 -3.15 -9.82 13.60
C ILE A 286 -2.31 -10.68 14.56
N ILE A 287 -1.76 -11.75 14.01
CA ILE A 287 -0.72 -12.56 14.66
C ILE A 287 0.63 -11.89 14.40
N TRP A 288 1.27 -11.43 15.47
CA TRP A 288 2.57 -10.78 15.38
C TRP A 288 3.71 -11.79 15.40
N LEU A 289 4.61 -11.67 14.41
CA LEU A 289 5.79 -12.50 14.24
C LEU A 289 7.04 -11.64 14.44
N HIS A 290 7.88 -11.96 15.45
CA HIS A 290 9.11 -11.23 15.70
C HIS A 290 10.17 -11.56 14.64
N ALA A 291 10.72 -10.53 14.00
CA ALA A 291 11.63 -10.65 12.85
C ALA A 291 12.93 -9.82 13.02
N ASP A 292 13.40 -9.66 14.24
CA ASP A 292 14.65 -8.95 14.54
C ASP A 292 15.86 -9.66 13.92
N GLU A 293 15.87 -10.98 13.95
CA GLU A 293 16.90 -11.82 13.35
C GLU A 293 16.70 -12.08 11.85
N GLY A 294 15.69 -11.42 11.24
CA GLY A 294 15.28 -11.67 9.86
C GLY A 294 14.30 -12.83 9.73
N ILE A 295 14.25 -13.45 8.54
CA ILE A 295 13.33 -14.55 8.25
C ILE A 295 14.04 -15.88 8.55
N THR A 296 13.93 -16.31 9.82
CA THR A 296 14.52 -17.57 10.29
C THR A 296 13.61 -18.76 10.02
N ASP A 297 14.16 -19.98 10.02
CA ASP A 297 13.38 -21.23 9.87
C ASP A 297 12.32 -21.37 10.95
N THR A 298 12.61 -20.90 12.17
CA THR A 298 11.66 -20.93 13.30
C THR A 298 10.47 -20.01 13.05
N LEU A 299 10.72 -18.79 12.52
CA LEU A 299 9.68 -17.85 12.17
C LEU A 299 8.82 -18.39 11.01
N VAL A 300 9.46 -18.97 10.01
CA VAL A 300 8.77 -19.60 8.86
C VAL A 300 7.88 -20.75 9.34
N ARG A 301 8.40 -21.67 10.14
CA ARG A 301 7.60 -22.77 10.68
C ARG A 301 6.40 -22.27 11.46
N ARG A 302 6.59 -21.29 12.35
CA ARG A 302 5.48 -20.70 13.09
C ARG A 302 4.43 -20.12 12.17
N ALA A 303 4.81 -19.38 11.12
CA ALA A 303 3.87 -18.81 10.15
C ALA A 303 3.08 -19.91 9.40
N ILE A 304 3.72 -21.01 9.01
CA ILE A 304 3.09 -22.15 8.36
C ILE A 304 2.12 -22.86 9.32
N ASP A 305 2.54 -23.13 10.58
CA ASP A 305 1.71 -23.77 11.59
C ASP A 305 0.41 -22.97 11.86
N GLU A 306 0.50 -21.63 11.92
CA GLU A 306 -0.66 -20.74 12.07
C GLU A 306 -1.63 -20.86 10.87
N ILE A 307 -1.10 -20.93 9.65
CA ILE A 307 -1.92 -21.09 8.43
C ILE A 307 -2.60 -22.47 8.44
N GLU A 308 -1.85 -23.54 8.67
CA GLU A 308 -2.39 -24.90 8.70
C GLU A 308 -3.40 -25.10 9.85
N GLY A 309 -3.16 -24.49 11.01
CA GLY A 309 -4.08 -24.50 12.14
C GLY A 309 -5.41 -23.85 11.80
N ALA A 310 -5.39 -22.71 11.12
CA ALA A 310 -6.60 -22.00 10.69
C ALA A 310 -7.38 -22.73 9.59
N VAL A 311 -6.72 -23.55 8.77
CA VAL A 311 -7.36 -24.38 7.73
C VAL A 311 -8.11 -25.58 8.33
N ARG A 312 -7.68 -26.06 9.52
CA ARG A 312 -8.27 -27.24 10.17
C ARG A 312 -9.49 -26.93 11.06
N THR A 313 -9.72 -25.65 11.38
CA THR A 313 -10.85 -25.17 12.18
C THR A 313 -11.98 -24.65 11.30
#